data_cdf33c4bdf336c32798b0555e3a2d24f
#
_entry.id   cdf33c4bdf336c32798b0555e3a2d24f
#
_cell.length_a   1.000
_cell.length_b   1.000
_cell.length_c   1.000
_cell.angle_alpha   90.00
_cell.angle_beta   90.00
_cell.angle_gamma   90.00
#
_symmetry.space_group_name_H-M   'P 1'
#
loop_
_entity.id
_entity.type
_entity.pdbx_description
1 polymer ?
#
loop_
_entity_poly.entity_id
_entity_poly.type
_entity_poly.pdbx_seq_one_letter_code
_entity_poly.pdbx_strand_id
1 'polypeptide(L)'
;RITLTKAETITLSVTEGEAPLGRENLMVRAAERFFEETGLSGGVSMTLAKRIPSEAGMGGGSSDAAAVLRGLDRLYETELSAAVLARWGASLGADIPFCVVAGAARCQGIGEKLTPLTPWAHLPLVILRPPVSVSTGKAYQLLDHMGKRPSDTTPLAIEALSGRDKGALARALSNDFEAGLFPVEPILWETSAYLKTLGRPALMTGSGSAFFVLAKDTKE
;
A
#
# COMPACT_ATOMS: atom_id res chain seq x y z
N ARG A 1 -14.33 -1.33 -1.00
CA ARG A 1 -15.33 -0.51 -0.30
C ARG A 1 -15.53 -1.05 1.11
N ILE A 2 -15.60 -0.15 2.10
CA ILE A 2 -15.82 -0.51 3.50
C ILE A 2 -17.05 0.24 3.99
N THR A 3 -17.91 -0.47 4.73
CA THR A 3 -19.07 0.09 5.44
C THR A 3 -18.88 -0.20 6.92
N LEU A 4 -19.13 0.82 7.76
CA LEU A 4 -19.02 0.73 9.22
C LEU A 4 -20.33 1.14 9.85
N THR A 5 -20.80 0.37 10.82
CA THR A 5 -21.99 0.68 11.66
C THR A 5 -21.67 0.43 13.12
N LYS A 6 -22.16 1.28 14.02
CA LYS A 6 -22.01 1.06 15.48
C LYS A 6 -22.63 -0.29 15.87
N ALA A 7 -21.95 -1.01 16.74
CA ALA A 7 -22.36 -2.32 17.26
C ALA A 7 -21.87 -2.49 18.70
N GLU A 8 -22.25 -3.57 19.36
CA GLU A 8 -21.78 -3.88 20.72
C GLU A 8 -20.38 -4.54 20.68
N THR A 9 -20.07 -5.25 19.60
CA THR A 9 -18.80 -5.98 19.42
C THR A 9 -18.18 -5.68 18.05
N ILE A 10 -16.88 -5.99 17.90
CA ILE A 10 -16.17 -5.87 16.62
C ILE A 10 -16.46 -7.10 15.78
N THR A 11 -17.07 -6.89 14.61
CA THR A 11 -17.35 -7.95 13.64
C THR A 11 -16.88 -7.53 12.24
N LEU A 12 -16.49 -8.51 11.41
CA LEU A 12 -16.12 -8.31 10.02
C LEU A 12 -16.80 -9.33 9.13
N SER A 13 -17.41 -8.85 8.06
CA SER A 13 -17.91 -9.66 6.95
C SER A 13 -17.26 -9.24 5.63
N VAL A 14 -17.00 -10.20 4.74
CA VAL A 14 -16.45 -9.96 3.39
C VAL A 14 -17.52 -10.32 2.37
N THR A 15 -17.91 -9.36 1.53
CA THR A 15 -18.98 -9.54 0.53
C THR A 15 -18.45 -9.70 -0.89
N GLU A 16 -17.21 -9.30 -1.15
CA GLU A 16 -16.54 -9.41 -2.45
C GLU A 16 -15.05 -9.63 -2.21
N GLY A 17 -14.43 -10.52 -2.98
CA GLY A 17 -13.01 -10.89 -2.84
C GLY A 17 -12.74 -11.75 -1.61
N GLU A 18 -11.46 -11.84 -1.23
CA GLU A 18 -11.01 -12.67 -0.11
C GLU A 18 -10.18 -11.87 0.88
N ALA A 19 -10.46 -12.06 2.17
CA ALA A 19 -9.67 -11.54 3.28
C ALA A 19 -9.94 -12.39 4.53
N PRO A 20 -8.98 -12.51 5.46
CA PRO A 20 -9.21 -13.12 6.76
C PRO A 20 -10.32 -12.41 7.53
N LEU A 21 -11.03 -13.13 8.39
CA LEU A 21 -12.14 -12.55 9.19
C LEU A 21 -11.74 -12.26 10.65
N GLY A 22 -10.63 -12.83 11.13
CA GLY A 22 -10.16 -12.71 12.50
C GLY A 22 -9.10 -11.63 12.69
N ARG A 23 -8.34 -11.74 13.80
CA ARG A 23 -7.27 -10.80 14.19
C ARG A 23 -6.07 -10.75 13.24
N GLU A 24 -5.94 -11.68 12.33
CA GLU A 24 -5.00 -11.62 11.21
C GLU A 24 -5.36 -10.52 10.18
N ASN A 25 -6.62 -10.04 10.19
CA ASN A 25 -7.05 -8.92 9.37
C ASN A 25 -6.71 -7.58 10.04
N LEU A 26 -6.00 -6.72 9.32
CA LEU A 26 -5.61 -5.40 9.84
C LEU A 26 -6.80 -4.49 10.16
N MET A 27 -7.97 -4.69 9.54
CA MET A 27 -9.19 -3.95 9.86
C MET A 27 -9.66 -4.25 11.29
N VAL A 28 -9.65 -5.53 11.69
CA VAL A 28 -10.05 -5.96 13.04
C VAL A 28 -9.09 -5.36 14.06
N ARG A 29 -7.79 -5.48 13.83
CA ARG A 29 -6.75 -4.90 14.69
C ARG A 29 -6.83 -3.37 14.77
N ALA A 30 -7.17 -2.70 13.67
CA ALA A 30 -7.37 -1.26 13.65
C ALA A 30 -8.57 -0.83 14.49
N ALA A 31 -9.68 -1.59 14.42
CA ALA A 31 -10.84 -1.34 15.27
C ALA A 31 -10.53 -1.60 16.76
N GLU A 32 -9.89 -2.73 17.09
CA GLU A 32 -9.45 -3.02 18.46
C GLU A 32 -8.57 -1.89 19.02
N ARG A 33 -7.59 -1.44 18.22
CA ARG A 33 -6.69 -0.34 18.61
C ARG A 33 -7.43 0.97 18.85
N PHE A 34 -8.41 1.29 18.00
CA PHE A 34 -9.21 2.50 18.15
C PHE A 34 -9.99 2.50 19.48
N PHE A 35 -10.68 1.40 19.82
CA PHE A 35 -11.43 1.31 21.08
C PHE A 35 -10.51 1.28 22.31
N GLU A 36 -9.36 0.61 22.22
CA GLU A 36 -8.34 0.59 23.26
C GLU A 36 -7.82 2.01 23.59
N GLU A 37 -7.46 2.77 22.56
CA GLU A 37 -6.88 4.11 22.72
C GLU A 37 -7.89 5.19 23.11
N THR A 38 -9.15 5.04 22.69
CA THR A 38 -10.20 6.01 23.02
C THR A 38 -10.88 5.70 24.34
N GLY A 39 -10.81 4.47 24.83
CA GLY A 39 -11.57 4.00 26.00
C GLY A 39 -13.08 3.95 25.78
N LEU A 40 -13.55 4.10 24.55
CA LEU A 40 -14.98 4.03 24.23
C LEU A 40 -15.51 2.62 24.42
N SER A 41 -16.71 2.50 25.01
CA SER A 41 -17.44 1.25 25.07
C SER A 41 -18.20 1.00 23.77
N GLY A 42 -18.38 -0.28 23.41
CA GLY A 42 -19.07 -0.71 22.19
C GLY A 42 -18.11 -1.34 21.17
N GLY A 43 -18.55 -1.39 19.94
CA GLY A 43 -17.82 -2.02 18.85
C GLY A 43 -18.31 -1.56 17.48
N VAL A 44 -17.91 -2.24 16.43
CA VAL A 44 -18.24 -1.89 15.05
C VAL A 44 -18.54 -3.13 14.23
N SER A 45 -19.62 -3.09 13.47
CA SER A 45 -19.86 -4.05 12.38
C SER A 45 -19.26 -3.50 11.10
N MET A 46 -18.32 -4.25 10.53
CA MET A 46 -17.58 -3.91 9.33
C MET A 46 -17.98 -4.82 8.17
N THR A 47 -18.25 -4.23 7.01
CA THR A 47 -18.47 -4.97 5.76
C THR A 47 -17.43 -4.55 4.75
N LEU A 48 -16.71 -5.51 4.19
CA LEU A 48 -15.64 -5.30 3.21
C LEU A 48 -16.02 -5.87 1.84
N ALA A 49 -16.04 -5.03 0.79
CA ALA A 49 -15.93 -5.46 -0.60
C ALA A 49 -14.47 -5.27 -1.02
N LYS A 50 -13.69 -6.38 -1.00
CA LYS A 50 -12.25 -6.40 -1.26
C LYS A 50 -11.97 -6.43 -2.75
N ARG A 51 -11.44 -5.32 -3.28
CA ARG A 51 -11.08 -5.19 -4.70
C ARG A 51 -9.59 -5.11 -4.94
N ILE A 52 -8.84 -4.52 -3.99
CA ILE A 52 -7.39 -4.54 -4.05
C ILE A 52 -6.93 -5.91 -3.56
N PRO A 53 -6.29 -6.74 -4.40
CA PRO A 53 -5.90 -8.08 -4.01
C PRO A 53 -4.86 -8.07 -2.88
N SER A 54 -4.90 -9.10 -2.05
CA SER A 54 -3.88 -9.33 -1.02
C SER A 54 -2.56 -9.77 -1.66
N GLU A 55 -1.44 -9.54 -0.99
CA GLU A 55 -0.09 -9.97 -1.41
C GLU A 55 0.29 -9.56 -2.84
N ALA A 56 -0.15 -8.38 -3.25
CA ALA A 56 0.11 -7.81 -4.56
C ALA A 56 1.01 -6.56 -4.54
N GLY A 57 1.55 -6.19 -3.37
CA GLY A 57 2.40 -5.00 -3.23
C GLY A 57 1.65 -3.66 -3.39
N MET A 58 0.31 -3.66 -3.28
CA MET A 58 -0.52 -2.46 -3.49
C MET A 58 -1.05 -1.84 -2.19
N GLY A 59 -0.56 -2.26 -1.04
CA GLY A 59 -0.96 -1.69 0.26
C GLY A 59 -2.44 -1.90 0.62
N GLY A 60 -3.13 -2.90 0.01
CA GLY A 60 -4.57 -3.09 0.16
C GLY A 60 -5.02 -3.30 1.61
N GLY A 61 -4.32 -4.12 2.39
CA GLY A 61 -4.63 -4.34 3.81
C GLY A 61 -4.39 -3.08 4.65
N SER A 62 -3.30 -2.36 4.38
CA SER A 62 -2.97 -1.11 5.07
C SER A 62 -3.97 0.01 4.77
N SER A 63 -4.44 0.11 3.53
CA SER A 63 -5.48 1.06 3.15
C SER A 63 -6.83 0.72 3.78
N ASP A 64 -7.17 -0.57 3.92
CA ASP A 64 -8.38 -1.01 4.59
C ASP A 64 -8.34 -0.64 6.10
N ALA A 65 -7.22 -0.91 6.78
CA ALA A 65 -7.02 -0.52 8.19
C ALA A 65 -7.08 0.99 8.41
N ALA A 66 -6.41 1.77 7.55
CA ALA A 66 -6.47 3.23 7.60
C ALA A 66 -7.90 3.77 7.39
N ALA A 67 -8.67 3.13 6.50
CA ALA A 67 -10.08 3.49 6.28
C ALA A 67 -10.93 3.18 7.51
N VAL A 68 -10.65 2.09 8.24
CA VAL A 68 -11.30 1.78 9.51
C VAL A 68 -11.00 2.83 10.56
N LEU A 69 -9.71 3.18 10.79
CA LEU A 69 -9.34 4.22 11.76
C LEU A 69 -10.04 5.54 11.48
N ARG A 70 -9.99 6.03 10.24
CA ARG A 70 -10.66 7.28 9.85
C ARG A 70 -12.18 7.19 9.88
N GLY A 71 -12.72 6.00 9.57
CA GLY A 71 -14.14 5.76 9.57
C GLY A 71 -14.71 5.70 10.99
N LEU A 72 -13.99 5.11 11.93
CA LEU A 72 -14.36 5.06 13.34
C LEU A 72 -14.28 6.45 13.99
N ASP A 73 -13.25 7.23 13.71
CA ASP A 73 -13.14 8.61 14.14
C ASP A 73 -14.41 9.42 13.78
N ARG A 74 -14.86 9.30 12.52
CA ARG A 74 -16.10 9.95 12.06
C ARG A 74 -17.36 9.36 12.70
N LEU A 75 -17.43 8.03 12.81
CA LEU A 75 -18.61 7.31 13.32
C LEU A 75 -18.85 7.58 14.80
N TYR A 76 -17.76 7.73 15.57
CA TYR A 76 -17.79 7.99 17.01
C TYR A 76 -17.55 9.45 17.37
N GLU A 77 -17.37 10.33 16.37
CA GLU A 77 -17.22 11.78 16.54
C GLU A 77 -16.07 12.15 17.51
N THR A 78 -14.92 11.44 17.38
CA THR A 78 -13.79 11.62 18.30
C THR A 78 -12.87 12.77 17.91
N GLU A 79 -13.04 13.35 16.72
CA GLU A 79 -12.31 14.53 16.21
C GLU A 79 -10.78 14.41 16.31
N LEU A 80 -10.26 13.19 16.12
CA LEU A 80 -8.84 12.91 16.20
C LEU A 80 -8.10 13.41 14.96
N SER A 81 -6.93 13.99 15.18
CA SER A 81 -6.09 14.41 14.06
C SER A 81 -5.55 13.22 13.26
N ALA A 82 -5.31 13.41 11.96
CA ALA A 82 -4.68 12.39 11.13
C ALA A 82 -3.31 11.93 11.71
N ALA A 83 -2.59 12.81 12.42
CA ALA A 83 -1.32 12.46 13.07
C ALA A 83 -1.50 11.44 14.21
N VAL A 84 -2.59 11.54 14.98
CA VAL A 84 -2.92 10.58 16.04
C VAL A 84 -3.27 9.23 15.42
N LEU A 85 -4.18 9.21 14.44
CA LEU A 85 -4.57 7.98 13.76
C LEU A 85 -3.40 7.30 13.04
N ALA A 86 -2.51 8.09 12.41
CA ALA A 86 -1.29 7.58 11.77
C ALA A 86 -0.33 6.94 12.80
N ARG A 87 -0.16 7.56 13.97
CA ARG A 87 0.65 6.99 15.07
C ARG A 87 0.10 5.65 15.56
N TRP A 88 -1.22 5.52 15.72
CA TRP A 88 -1.83 4.25 16.08
C TRP A 88 -1.65 3.21 14.97
N GLY A 89 -1.82 3.62 13.72
CA GLY A 89 -1.61 2.78 12.55
C GLY A 89 -0.18 2.25 12.42
N ALA A 90 0.84 3.02 12.82
CA ALA A 90 2.25 2.62 12.75
C ALA A 90 2.56 1.33 13.54
N SER A 91 1.86 1.11 14.67
CA SER A 91 2.01 -0.12 15.47
C SER A 91 1.37 -1.35 14.83
N LEU A 92 0.51 -1.16 13.83
CA LEU A 92 -0.22 -2.22 13.14
C LEU A 92 0.44 -2.63 11.82
N GLY A 93 1.06 -1.66 11.12
CA GLY A 93 1.76 -1.88 9.87
C GLY A 93 2.42 -0.61 9.33
N ALA A 94 3.58 -0.78 8.70
CA ALA A 94 4.46 0.31 8.25
C ALA A 94 3.80 1.26 7.23
N ASP A 95 2.92 0.75 6.36
CA ASP A 95 2.26 1.54 5.32
C ASP A 95 0.98 2.25 5.80
N ILE A 96 0.45 1.89 7.00
CA ILE A 96 -0.82 2.44 7.49
C ILE A 96 -0.74 3.95 7.74
N PRO A 97 0.35 4.52 8.30
CA PRO A 97 0.49 5.97 8.45
C PRO A 97 0.30 6.72 7.14
N PHE A 98 0.94 6.27 6.06
CA PHE A 98 0.77 6.86 4.73
C PHE A 98 -0.69 6.75 4.24
N CYS A 99 -1.32 5.59 4.41
CA CYS A 99 -2.71 5.38 4.01
C CYS A 99 -3.71 6.25 4.81
N VAL A 100 -3.38 6.59 6.07
CA VAL A 100 -4.18 7.54 6.89
C VAL A 100 -4.07 8.95 6.34
N VAL A 101 -2.84 9.41 6.06
CA VAL A 101 -2.57 10.78 5.57
C VAL A 101 -3.01 10.94 4.12
N ALA A 102 -2.84 9.90 3.30
CA ALA A 102 -3.10 9.87 1.86
C ALA A 102 -2.24 10.87 1.04
N GLY A 103 -2.49 10.96 -0.27
CA GLY A 103 -1.76 11.85 -1.16
C GLY A 103 -0.48 11.24 -1.71
N ALA A 104 0.61 12.01 -1.73
CA ALA A 104 1.94 11.56 -2.10
C ALA A 104 2.93 11.92 -0.99
N ALA A 105 3.86 11.02 -0.68
CA ALA A 105 4.88 11.27 0.33
C ALA A 105 6.15 10.45 0.06
N ARG A 106 7.28 10.97 0.49
CA ARG A 106 8.47 10.17 0.71
C ARG A 106 8.34 9.48 2.06
N CYS A 107 8.40 8.15 2.07
CA CYS A 107 8.38 7.34 3.29
C CYS A 107 9.82 6.91 3.63
N GLN A 108 10.22 7.05 4.88
CA GLN A 108 11.55 6.68 5.39
C GLN A 108 11.41 5.87 6.70
N GLY A 109 12.53 5.34 7.19
CA GLY A 109 12.49 4.41 8.32
C GLY A 109 11.96 3.06 7.85
N ILE A 110 10.99 2.50 8.57
CA ILE A 110 10.22 1.33 8.13
C ILE A 110 8.98 1.72 7.29
N GLY A 111 8.74 3.03 7.05
CA GLY A 111 7.61 3.62 6.33
C GLY A 111 6.85 4.69 7.13
N GLU A 112 7.20 4.87 8.40
CA GLU A 112 6.49 5.75 9.35
C GLU A 112 6.87 7.22 9.24
N LYS A 113 8.06 7.55 8.70
CA LYS A 113 8.52 8.94 8.54
C LYS A 113 8.06 9.49 7.21
N LEU A 114 6.99 10.27 7.24
CA LEU A 114 6.36 10.80 6.05
C LEU A 114 6.82 12.24 5.77
N THR A 115 7.35 12.48 4.59
CA THR A 115 7.56 13.82 4.04
C THR A 115 6.57 14.03 2.90
N PRO A 116 5.54 14.88 3.07
CA PRO A 116 4.54 15.12 2.05
C PRO A 116 5.16 15.65 0.75
N LEU A 117 4.63 15.18 -0.38
CA LEU A 117 4.98 15.64 -1.73
C LEU A 117 3.72 16.18 -2.42
N THR A 118 3.92 17.06 -3.39
CA THR A 118 2.82 17.49 -4.26
C THR A 118 2.40 16.33 -5.17
N PRO A 119 1.14 15.84 -5.08
CA PRO A 119 0.72 14.75 -5.94
C PRO A 119 0.68 15.17 -7.40
N TRP A 120 1.13 14.29 -8.29
CA TRP A 120 0.89 14.44 -9.72
C TRP A 120 -0.49 13.87 -10.03
N ALA A 121 -1.53 14.72 -9.93
CA ALA A 121 -2.88 14.32 -10.27
C ALA A 121 -2.98 13.86 -11.74
N HIS A 122 -3.78 12.83 -11.97
CA HIS A 122 -4.06 12.29 -13.33
C HIS A 122 -2.83 11.72 -14.06
N LEU A 123 -1.79 11.26 -13.35
CA LEU A 123 -0.77 10.43 -13.97
C LEU A 123 -1.39 9.07 -14.36
N PRO A 124 -1.55 8.77 -15.66
CA PRO A 124 -2.20 7.54 -16.06
C PRO A 124 -1.29 6.34 -15.82
N LEU A 125 -1.85 5.32 -15.18
CA LEU A 125 -1.17 4.06 -14.85
C LEU A 125 -2.03 2.89 -15.28
N VAL A 126 -1.38 1.84 -15.78
CA VAL A 126 -1.97 0.50 -15.93
C VAL A 126 -1.39 -0.39 -14.84
N ILE A 127 -2.23 -1.12 -14.14
CA ILE A 127 -1.81 -2.11 -13.15
C ILE A 127 -1.99 -3.51 -13.76
N LEU A 128 -0.93 -4.30 -13.70
CA LEU A 128 -0.91 -5.69 -14.11
C LEU A 128 -0.51 -6.56 -12.92
N ARG A 129 -1.31 -7.56 -12.60
CA ARG A 129 -0.99 -8.53 -11.56
C ARG A 129 -0.82 -9.91 -12.19
N PRO A 130 0.39 -10.50 -12.20
CA PRO A 130 0.57 -11.89 -12.58
C PRO A 130 -0.11 -12.84 -11.58
N PRO A 131 -0.45 -14.07 -11.97
CA PRO A 131 -1.16 -15.03 -11.12
C PRO A 131 -0.24 -15.67 -10.06
N VAL A 132 0.50 -14.83 -9.35
CA VAL A 132 1.38 -15.23 -8.24
C VAL A 132 1.20 -14.26 -7.08
N SER A 133 1.28 -14.77 -5.86
CA SER A 133 1.28 -13.98 -4.63
C SER A 133 2.66 -14.03 -3.99
N VAL A 134 3.13 -12.89 -3.49
CA VAL A 134 4.42 -12.77 -2.82
C VAL A 134 4.20 -12.33 -1.39
N SER A 135 4.63 -13.18 -0.44
CA SER A 135 4.66 -12.79 0.96
C SER A 135 5.67 -11.66 1.17
N THR A 136 5.22 -10.55 1.74
CA THR A 136 6.08 -9.40 2.07
C THR A 136 7.27 -9.82 2.95
N GLY A 137 7.04 -10.71 3.93
CA GLY A 137 8.10 -11.23 4.78
C GLY A 137 9.19 -11.97 3.99
N LYS A 138 8.79 -12.84 3.04
CA LYS A 138 9.73 -13.54 2.13
C LYS A 138 10.52 -12.54 1.28
N ALA A 139 9.85 -11.51 0.74
CA ALA A 139 10.51 -10.49 -0.08
C ALA A 139 11.60 -9.73 0.71
N TYR A 140 11.31 -9.34 1.95
CA TYR A 140 12.31 -8.69 2.81
C TYR A 140 13.47 -9.64 3.18
N GLN A 141 13.20 -10.90 3.49
CA GLN A 141 14.25 -11.89 3.77
C GLN A 141 15.22 -12.02 2.58
N LEU A 142 14.69 -12.10 1.36
CA LEU A 142 15.52 -12.17 0.15
C LEU A 142 16.35 -10.89 -0.05
N LEU A 143 15.75 -9.72 0.20
CA LEU A 143 16.43 -8.43 0.10
C LEU A 143 17.58 -8.31 1.11
N ASP A 144 17.37 -8.75 2.34
CA ASP A 144 18.38 -8.69 3.41
C ASP A 144 19.59 -9.59 3.10
N HIS A 145 19.40 -10.71 2.41
CA HIS A 145 20.50 -11.60 2.00
C HIS A 145 21.38 -11.03 0.87
N MET A 146 20.89 -10.03 0.13
CA MET A 146 21.65 -9.45 -1.00
C MET A 146 22.80 -8.53 -0.58
N GLY A 147 22.78 -8.00 0.63
CA GLY A 147 23.84 -7.21 1.26
C GLY A 147 24.08 -5.82 0.66
N LYS A 148 24.18 -5.69 -0.66
CA LYS A 148 24.44 -4.41 -1.35
C LYS A 148 23.17 -3.92 -2.05
N ARG A 149 22.72 -2.72 -1.68
CA ARG A 149 21.60 -2.04 -2.35
C ARG A 149 22.06 -1.21 -3.53
N PRO A 150 21.23 -1.05 -4.58
CA PRO A 150 21.45 -0.09 -5.64
C PRO A 150 21.55 1.36 -5.10
N SER A 151 21.99 2.27 -5.94
CA SER A 151 22.01 3.70 -5.58
C SER A 151 20.59 4.21 -5.33
N ASP A 152 20.42 5.06 -4.30
CA ASP A 152 19.14 5.71 -3.99
C ASP A 152 18.74 6.68 -5.12
N THR A 153 17.76 6.29 -5.92
CA THR A 153 17.17 7.11 -6.99
C THR A 153 15.99 7.95 -6.53
N THR A 154 15.59 7.86 -5.26
CA THR A 154 14.44 8.58 -4.69
C THR A 154 14.50 10.10 -4.92
N PRO A 155 15.65 10.80 -4.75
CA PRO A 155 15.72 12.24 -5.02
C PRO A 155 15.37 12.59 -6.46
N LEU A 156 15.85 11.80 -7.43
CA LEU A 156 15.55 12.00 -8.85
C LEU A 156 14.08 11.74 -9.17
N ALA A 157 13.48 10.74 -8.54
CA ALA A 157 12.05 10.46 -8.70
C ALA A 157 11.18 11.59 -8.12
N ILE A 158 11.56 12.16 -6.98
CA ILE A 158 10.87 13.32 -6.37
C ILE A 158 10.96 14.55 -7.27
N GLU A 159 12.13 14.85 -7.82
CA GLU A 159 12.34 15.95 -8.76
C GLU A 159 11.46 15.77 -10.02
N ALA A 160 11.48 14.59 -10.62
CA ALA A 160 10.68 14.25 -11.80
C ALA A 160 9.17 14.35 -11.52
N LEU A 161 8.69 13.90 -10.35
CA LEU A 161 7.30 14.06 -9.92
C LEU A 161 6.91 15.53 -9.78
N SER A 162 7.76 16.33 -9.15
CA SER A 162 7.53 17.76 -8.94
C SER A 162 7.52 18.54 -10.24
N GLY A 163 8.44 18.20 -11.17
CA GLY A 163 8.53 18.78 -12.50
C GLY A 163 7.51 18.22 -13.50
N ARG A 164 6.75 17.19 -13.13
CA ARG A 164 5.83 16.45 -14.01
C ARG A 164 6.52 15.95 -15.28
N ASP A 165 7.78 15.54 -15.17
CA ASP A 165 8.55 14.94 -16.26
C ASP A 165 8.43 13.42 -16.22
N LYS A 166 7.54 12.88 -17.08
CA LYS A 166 7.30 11.43 -17.19
C LYS A 166 8.55 10.68 -17.64
N GLY A 167 9.37 11.26 -18.51
CA GLY A 167 10.59 10.64 -19.01
C GLY A 167 11.67 10.56 -17.92
N ALA A 168 11.87 11.63 -17.16
CA ALA A 168 12.77 11.63 -16.00
C ALA A 168 12.27 10.66 -14.93
N LEU A 169 10.95 10.65 -14.62
CA LEU A 169 10.36 9.71 -13.67
C LEU A 169 10.63 8.27 -14.09
N ALA A 170 10.38 7.94 -15.36
CA ALA A 170 10.61 6.59 -15.88
C ALA A 170 12.07 6.11 -15.70
N ARG A 171 13.06 7.00 -15.85
CA ARG A 171 14.47 6.70 -15.63
C ARG A 171 14.86 6.59 -14.16
N ALA A 172 14.12 7.27 -13.27
CA ALA A 172 14.37 7.27 -11.82
C ALA A 172 13.67 6.12 -11.07
N LEU A 173 12.70 5.45 -11.71
CA LEU A 173 11.98 4.33 -11.09
C LEU A 173 12.94 3.16 -10.82
N SER A 174 12.94 2.66 -9.59
CA SER A 174 13.65 1.46 -9.17
C SER A 174 12.90 0.73 -8.07
N ASN A 175 13.06 -0.59 -7.98
CA ASN A 175 12.51 -1.40 -6.89
C ASN A 175 13.53 -2.48 -6.51
N ASP A 176 14.08 -2.34 -5.30
CA ASP A 176 15.12 -3.24 -4.78
C ASP A 176 14.64 -4.69 -4.66
N PHE A 177 13.34 -4.91 -4.43
CA PHE A 177 12.77 -6.26 -4.34
C PHE A 177 12.87 -7.05 -5.65
N GLU A 178 12.90 -6.39 -6.81
CA GLU A 178 13.02 -7.07 -8.11
C GLU A 178 14.29 -7.93 -8.17
N ALA A 179 15.40 -7.41 -7.67
CA ALA A 179 16.67 -8.11 -7.69
C ALA A 179 16.66 -9.39 -6.82
N GLY A 180 15.92 -9.41 -5.70
CA GLY A 180 15.79 -10.58 -4.84
C GLY A 180 14.74 -11.57 -5.32
N LEU A 181 13.63 -11.07 -5.88
CA LEU A 181 12.48 -11.90 -6.24
C LEU A 181 12.59 -12.54 -7.64
N PHE A 182 13.11 -11.83 -8.63
CA PHE A 182 13.17 -12.34 -10.01
C PHE A 182 13.94 -13.65 -10.16
N PRO A 183 15.03 -13.92 -9.43
CA PRO A 183 15.71 -15.22 -9.50
C PRO A 183 14.92 -16.40 -8.95
N VAL A 184 13.97 -16.16 -8.04
CA VAL A 184 13.22 -17.22 -7.32
C VAL A 184 11.76 -17.30 -7.71
N GLU A 185 11.25 -16.30 -8.44
CA GLU A 185 9.87 -16.24 -8.94
C GLU A 185 9.89 -15.92 -10.45
N PRO A 186 10.13 -16.92 -11.33
CA PRO A 186 10.35 -16.71 -12.76
C PRO A 186 9.26 -15.90 -13.46
N ILE A 187 7.98 -16.09 -13.04
CA ILE A 187 6.84 -15.37 -13.63
C ILE A 187 6.94 -13.85 -13.44
N LEU A 188 7.58 -13.38 -12.36
CA LEU A 188 7.80 -11.94 -12.15
C LEU A 188 8.84 -11.42 -13.12
N TRP A 189 9.94 -12.17 -13.32
CA TRP A 189 10.96 -11.82 -14.31
C TRP A 189 10.41 -11.81 -15.73
N GLU A 190 9.66 -12.85 -16.11
CA GLU A 190 9.02 -12.96 -17.42
C GLU A 190 8.05 -11.81 -17.67
N THR A 191 7.22 -11.46 -16.65
CA THR A 191 6.31 -10.32 -16.72
C THR A 191 7.07 -9.02 -16.92
N SER A 192 8.14 -8.77 -16.15
CA SER A 192 8.98 -7.58 -16.32
C SER A 192 9.63 -7.53 -17.70
N ALA A 193 10.17 -8.65 -18.17
CA ALA A 193 10.77 -8.77 -19.49
C ALA A 193 9.75 -8.47 -20.61
N TYR A 194 8.56 -9.04 -20.51
CA TYR A 194 7.47 -8.79 -21.46
C TYR A 194 7.09 -7.30 -21.50
N LEU A 195 6.87 -6.69 -20.33
CA LEU A 195 6.50 -5.27 -20.24
C LEU A 195 7.58 -4.35 -20.86
N LYS A 196 8.85 -4.70 -20.73
CA LYS A 196 9.96 -3.99 -21.37
C LYS A 196 9.89 -4.05 -22.90
N THR A 197 9.42 -5.17 -23.47
CA THR A 197 9.25 -5.30 -24.94
C THR A 197 8.20 -4.34 -25.50
N LEU A 198 7.24 -3.91 -24.65
CA LEU A 198 6.23 -2.93 -25.04
C LEU A 198 6.77 -1.49 -25.11
N GLY A 199 8.03 -1.27 -24.77
CA GLY A 199 8.67 0.04 -24.77
C GLY A 199 8.04 1.02 -23.76
N ARG A 200 7.44 0.49 -22.69
CA ARG A 200 6.80 1.27 -21.62
C ARG A 200 7.57 1.17 -20.32
N PRO A 201 7.72 2.27 -19.57
CA PRO A 201 8.27 2.22 -18.23
C PRO A 201 7.33 1.43 -17.31
N ALA A 202 7.83 0.33 -16.81
CA ALA A 202 7.11 -0.57 -15.90
C ALA A 202 7.98 -0.93 -14.70
N LEU A 203 7.37 -1.07 -13.53
CA LEU A 203 8.05 -1.44 -12.30
C LEU A 203 7.13 -2.30 -11.44
N MET A 204 7.68 -3.27 -10.74
CA MET A 204 6.95 -3.99 -9.71
C MET A 204 6.61 -3.04 -8.55
N THR A 205 5.39 -3.11 -8.01
CA THR A 205 4.97 -2.25 -6.89
C THR A 205 5.25 -2.91 -5.54
N GLY A 206 5.92 -2.18 -4.66
CA GLY A 206 6.26 -2.65 -3.31
C GLY A 206 6.97 -4.00 -3.34
N SER A 207 6.59 -4.92 -2.46
CA SER A 207 7.11 -6.30 -2.38
C SER A 207 6.53 -7.24 -3.44
N GLY A 208 5.81 -6.74 -4.42
CA GLY A 208 5.17 -7.52 -5.49
C GLY A 208 3.83 -8.13 -5.02
N SER A 209 3.15 -8.81 -5.91
CA SER A 209 3.51 -9.28 -7.25
C SER A 209 3.07 -8.33 -8.39
N ALA A 210 2.25 -7.29 -8.11
CA ALA A 210 1.76 -6.43 -9.17
C ALA A 210 2.84 -5.53 -9.76
N PHE A 211 2.61 -5.11 -11.00
CA PHE A 211 3.40 -4.11 -11.72
C PHE A 211 2.52 -2.91 -12.04
N PHE A 212 3.11 -1.73 -12.05
CA PHE A 212 2.50 -0.57 -12.69
C PHE A 212 3.28 -0.18 -13.94
N VAL A 213 2.55 0.32 -14.92
CA VAL A 213 3.08 0.80 -16.19
C VAL A 213 2.67 2.26 -16.36
N LEU A 214 3.62 3.13 -16.68
CA LEU A 214 3.33 4.53 -17.01
C LEU A 214 2.69 4.60 -18.41
N ALA A 215 1.38 4.80 -18.47
CA ALA A 215 0.66 4.94 -19.73
C ALA A 215 0.87 6.33 -20.36
N LYS A 216 0.69 6.45 -21.69
CA LYS A 216 0.78 7.74 -22.38
C LYS A 216 -0.38 8.65 -21.97
N ASP A 217 -1.58 8.12 -22.03
CA ASP A 217 -2.82 8.78 -21.69
C ASP A 217 -3.84 7.77 -21.12
N THR A 218 -5.07 8.23 -20.85
CA THR A 218 -6.13 7.41 -20.28
C THR A 218 -6.83 6.47 -21.27
N LYS A 219 -6.46 6.50 -22.54
CA LYS A 219 -7.04 5.65 -23.60
C LYS A 219 -6.14 4.46 -23.95
N GLU A 220 -4.93 4.45 -23.47
CA GLU A 220 -3.93 3.40 -23.65
C GLU A 220 -4.10 2.27 -22.63
#